data_34661c76dd5f50ffc9175b4a8e23d501
#
_entry.id   34661c76dd5f50ffc9175b4a8e23d501
#
_cell.length_a   1.000
_cell.length_b   1.000
_cell.length_c   1.000
_cell.angle_alpha   90.00
_cell.angle_beta   90.00
_cell.angle_gamma   90.00
#
_symmetry.space_group_name_H-M   'P 1'
#
loop_
_entity.id
_entity.type
_entity.pdbx_description
1 polymer ?
#
loop_
_entity_poly.entity_id
_entity_poly.type
_entity_poly.pdbx_seq_one_letter_code
_entity_poly.pdbx_strand_id
1 'polypeptide(L)'
;KKAGKAKVIVSCGKKKTVISVTVTKKLKKVKKVTLSKKSASLFCGSSLKLTAKLTPAKATKKGVVYRSSKSSVASVSKKGVVMAKKKGTAVITAYAKDGRGAKAVCKITVKEKSAVTKGPAVNTSKPQPTKDPLITEQKAGCFTIAAKDSAASLYLDAKGEDYDGLSLIAASVAKDISLVTKEKAKANVVTKTESLKEYAIIAGSIGNNAVIDSLIEQGKVDASQIKGKREVYRIQVVENPVANVKKAIIVIGSDKRGTIYGLYHISEKMGVSPWVYWGDATPVAKDVVQIPEKELTVTSKEPSVKYRGIFLNDEAPSLTSYAKKKFGGYNQYFYENVYELILRCKGNYLWPAMWSNTFSEDGKGTNKLANAELADKYGIVMGTSHHEPLCRAGVEWQNKYRQYGTSNAWDFNTNETAITKFWEDGVA
;
A
#
# COMPACT_ATOMS: atom_id res chain seq x y z
N LYS A 1 4.29 -43.01 -31.67
CA LYS A 1 3.82 -42.18 -32.80
C LYS A 1 4.01 -40.70 -32.44
N LYS A 2 4.14 -39.82 -33.40
CA LYS A 2 4.38 -38.37 -33.19
C LYS A 2 3.14 -37.67 -32.60
N ALA A 3 3.32 -36.65 -31.81
CA ALA A 3 2.21 -35.81 -31.33
C ALA A 3 1.60 -35.03 -32.51
N GLY A 4 0.29 -34.90 -32.51
CA GLY A 4 -0.43 -34.22 -33.59
C GLY A 4 -1.94 -34.44 -33.48
N LYS A 5 -2.67 -33.88 -34.41
CA LYS A 5 -4.12 -34.10 -34.54
C LYS A 5 -4.36 -34.93 -35.80
N ALA A 6 -5.22 -35.93 -35.71
CA ALA A 6 -5.69 -36.72 -36.84
C ALA A 6 -7.22 -36.74 -36.82
N LYS A 7 -7.82 -36.82 -38.01
CA LYS A 7 -9.24 -37.07 -38.16
C LYS A 7 -9.42 -38.50 -38.67
N VAL A 8 -10.20 -39.29 -37.96
CA VAL A 8 -10.64 -40.60 -38.39
C VAL A 8 -12.04 -40.43 -38.96
N ILE A 9 -12.18 -40.74 -40.24
CA ILE A 9 -13.47 -40.67 -40.93
C ILE A 9 -14.01 -42.10 -40.99
N VAL A 10 -15.16 -42.31 -40.40
CA VAL A 10 -15.89 -43.58 -40.51
C VAL A 10 -17.04 -43.36 -41.48
N SER A 11 -17.14 -44.18 -42.53
CA SER A 11 -18.20 -44.09 -43.53
C SER A 11 -18.93 -45.40 -43.68
N CYS A 12 -20.26 -45.35 -43.79
CA CYS A 12 -21.11 -46.46 -44.10
C CYS A 12 -22.11 -46.00 -45.18
N GLY A 13 -21.97 -46.47 -46.38
CA GLY A 13 -22.70 -45.95 -47.52
C GLY A 13 -22.45 -44.48 -47.76
N LYS A 14 -23.51 -43.67 -47.85
CA LYS A 14 -23.43 -42.19 -48.02
C LYS A 14 -23.24 -41.43 -46.70
N LYS A 15 -23.35 -42.07 -45.53
CA LYS A 15 -23.19 -41.43 -44.21
C LYS A 15 -21.73 -41.46 -43.73
N LYS A 16 -21.22 -40.35 -43.27
CA LYS A 16 -19.86 -40.19 -42.74
C LYS A 16 -19.90 -39.52 -41.35
N THR A 17 -19.05 -40.02 -40.45
CA THR A 17 -18.81 -39.45 -39.14
C THR A 17 -17.32 -39.17 -38.97
N VAL A 18 -16.93 -38.03 -38.40
CA VAL A 18 -15.55 -37.60 -38.21
C VAL A 18 -15.21 -37.60 -36.71
N ILE A 19 -14.23 -38.41 -36.33
CA ILE A 19 -13.69 -38.47 -34.99
C ILE A 19 -12.35 -37.74 -34.98
N SER A 20 -12.22 -36.69 -34.16
CA SER A 20 -10.95 -35.98 -34.00
C SER A 20 -10.10 -36.62 -32.91
N VAL A 21 -8.96 -37.18 -33.28
CA VAL A 21 -8.01 -37.81 -32.36
C VAL A 21 -6.82 -36.87 -32.16
N THR A 22 -6.53 -36.53 -30.91
CA THR A 22 -5.36 -35.73 -30.56
C THR A 22 -4.34 -36.60 -29.82
N VAL A 23 -3.18 -36.81 -30.45
CA VAL A 23 -2.05 -37.49 -29.82
C VAL A 23 -1.16 -36.46 -29.15
N THR A 24 -1.01 -36.54 -27.85
CA THR A 24 -0.18 -35.64 -27.06
C THR A 24 1.21 -36.21 -26.78
N LYS A 25 2.23 -35.36 -26.64
CA LYS A 25 3.57 -35.81 -26.23
C LYS A 25 3.52 -36.48 -24.88
N LYS A 26 4.37 -37.52 -24.68
CA LYS A 26 4.53 -38.19 -23.38
C LYS A 26 4.81 -37.18 -22.27
N LEU A 27 3.95 -37.13 -21.24
CA LEU A 27 4.06 -36.21 -20.15
C LEU A 27 5.33 -36.45 -19.31
N LYS A 28 6.20 -35.46 -19.20
CA LYS A 28 7.33 -35.50 -18.27
C LYS A 28 6.81 -35.17 -16.86
N LYS A 29 6.86 -36.15 -15.98
CA LYS A 29 6.34 -36.12 -14.61
C LYS A 29 7.28 -35.39 -13.67
N VAL A 30 6.74 -34.80 -12.58
CA VAL A 30 7.54 -34.31 -11.45
C VAL A 30 8.00 -35.51 -10.62
N LYS A 31 9.31 -35.67 -10.48
CA LYS A 31 9.94 -36.72 -9.66
C LYS A 31 10.18 -36.30 -8.22
N LYS A 32 10.48 -35.01 -8.02
CA LYS A 32 10.84 -34.45 -6.70
C LYS A 32 10.39 -33.01 -6.59
N VAL A 33 9.91 -32.65 -5.39
CA VAL A 33 9.70 -31.27 -4.95
C VAL A 33 10.73 -30.96 -3.84
N THR A 34 11.32 -29.78 -3.85
CA THR A 34 12.18 -29.27 -2.77
C THR A 34 11.70 -27.89 -2.37
N LEU A 35 11.74 -27.61 -1.07
CA LEU A 35 11.44 -26.29 -0.51
C LEU A 35 12.71 -25.55 -0.15
N SER A 36 12.69 -24.23 -0.22
CA SER A 36 13.80 -23.34 0.17
C SER A 36 14.21 -23.50 1.62
N LYS A 37 13.32 -24.01 2.50
CA LYS A 37 13.60 -24.34 3.90
C LYS A 37 12.90 -25.64 4.30
N LYS A 38 13.57 -26.46 5.12
CA LYS A 38 13.02 -27.69 5.72
C LYS A 38 12.32 -27.41 7.06
N SER A 39 12.76 -26.36 7.76
CA SER A 39 12.15 -25.86 9.00
C SER A 39 12.39 -24.35 9.14
N ALA A 40 11.54 -23.69 9.93
CA ALA A 40 11.73 -22.30 10.35
C ALA A 40 11.01 -22.03 11.66
N SER A 41 11.59 -21.15 12.49
CA SER A 41 10.93 -20.57 13.65
C SER A 41 10.46 -19.17 13.30
N LEU A 42 9.22 -18.83 13.62
CA LEU A 42 8.60 -17.54 13.38
C LEU A 42 7.94 -17.05 14.66
N PHE A 43 7.89 -15.76 14.87
CA PHE A 43 7.05 -15.16 15.91
C PHE A 43 5.64 -14.95 15.39
N CYS A 44 4.64 -14.94 16.28
CA CYS A 44 3.26 -14.58 15.92
C CYS A 44 3.24 -13.24 15.15
N GLY A 45 2.49 -13.17 14.04
CA GLY A 45 2.41 -12.01 13.15
C GLY A 45 3.47 -11.97 12.05
N SER A 46 4.55 -12.77 12.14
CA SER A 46 5.60 -12.79 11.12
C SER A 46 5.22 -13.62 9.90
N SER A 47 5.80 -13.31 8.75
CA SER A 47 5.63 -14.06 7.52
C SER A 47 6.94 -14.62 6.97
N LEU A 48 6.85 -15.72 6.18
CA LEU A 48 7.98 -16.37 5.54
C LEU A 48 7.59 -16.82 4.12
N LYS A 49 8.36 -16.46 3.13
CA LYS A 49 8.21 -16.96 1.77
C LYS A 49 8.90 -18.32 1.61
N LEU A 50 8.14 -19.36 1.27
CA LEU A 50 8.67 -20.66 0.86
C LEU A 50 8.62 -20.77 -0.67
N THR A 51 9.77 -21.08 -1.26
CA THR A 51 9.89 -21.32 -2.71
C THR A 51 10.07 -22.81 -2.96
N ALA A 52 9.26 -23.35 -3.89
CA ALA A 52 9.35 -24.77 -4.29
C ALA A 52 10.07 -24.92 -5.62
N LYS A 53 11.02 -25.87 -5.70
CA LYS A 53 11.73 -26.27 -6.93
C LYS A 53 11.26 -27.67 -7.34
N LEU A 54 10.89 -27.82 -8.61
CA LEU A 54 10.45 -29.09 -9.19
C LEU A 54 11.57 -29.74 -10.00
N THR A 55 11.71 -31.05 -9.86
CA THR A 55 12.67 -31.84 -10.66
C THR A 55 11.92 -32.93 -11.41
N PRO A 56 12.09 -33.06 -12.73
CA PRO A 56 12.92 -32.24 -13.62
C PRO A 56 12.28 -30.85 -13.87
N ALA A 57 13.10 -29.81 -14.07
CA ALA A 57 12.64 -28.44 -14.34
C ALA A 57 11.77 -28.33 -15.62
N LYS A 58 11.94 -29.28 -16.56
CA LYS A 58 11.16 -29.38 -17.80
C LYS A 58 9.94 -30.31 -17.66
N ALA A 59 9.37 -30.48 -16.46
CA ALA A 59 8.12 -31.23 -16.26
C ALA A 59 6.97 -30.57 -17.05
N THR A 60 6.07 -31.39 -17.59
CA THR A 60 4.99 -30.89 -18.48
C THR A 60 3.94 -30.10 -17.74
N LYS A 61 3.54 -30.56 -16.54
CA LYS A 61 2.68 -29.78 -15.63
C LYS A 61 3.54 -29.18 -14.52
N LYS A 62 3.83 -27.88 -14.61
CA LYS A 62 4.55 -27.12 -13.61
C LYS A 62 3.56 -26.47 -12.65
N GLY A 63 3.85 -26.50 -11.37
CA GLY A 63 3.07 -25.82 -10.36
C GLY A 63 3.04 -26.60 -9.06
N VAL A 64 2.77 -25.87 -7.98
CA VAL A 64 2.74 -26.38 -6.61
C VAL A 64 1.46 -25.91 -5.93
N VAL A 65 0.90 -26.76 -5.08
CA VAL A 65 -0.16 -26.41 -4.15
C VAL A 65 0.42 -26.52 -2.75
N TYR A 66 0.27 -25.45 -1.96
CA TYR A 66 0.68 -25.43 -0.57
C TYR A 66 -0.51 -25.74 0.35
N ARG A 67 -0.28 -26.53 1.39
CA ARG A 67 -1.25 -26.79 2.46
C ARG A 67 -0.58 -26.70 3.81
N SER A 68 -1.30 -26.25 4.82
CA SER A 68 -0.87 -26.24 6.21
C SER A 68 -1.59 -27.36 6.97
N SER A 69 -0.89 -28.07 7.84
CA SER A 69 -1.48 -29.05 8.75
C SER A 69 -2.31 -28.42 9.87
N LYS A 70 -2.02 -27.16 10.23
CA LYS A 70 -2.74 -26.38 11.25
C LYS A 70 -2.78 -24.91 10.82
N SER A 71 -3.79 -24.53 10.05
CA SER A 71 -3.93 -23.16 9.52
C SER A 71 -4.23 -22.11 10.60
N SER A 72 -4.70 -22.52 11.77
CA SER A 72 -4.84 -21.68 12.95
C SER A 72 -3.49 -21.31 13.60
N VAL A 73 -2.46 -22.16 13.44
CA VAL A 73 -1.10 -21.91 13.92
C VAL A 73 -0.29 -21.17 12.86
N ALA A 74 -0.26 -21.69 11.64
CA ALA A 74 0.39 -21.05 10.50
C ALA A 74 -0.38 -21.33 9.21
N SER A 75 -0.87 -20.30 8.54
CA SER A 75 -1.52 -20.41 7.23
C SER A 75 -0.51 -20.28 6.12
N VAL A 76 -0.85 -20.74 4.90
CA VAL A 76 -0.01 -20.59 3.71
C VAL A 76 -0.84 -20.17 2.51
N SER A 77 -0.38 -19.19 1.77
CA SER A 77 -1.04 -18.69 0.56
C SER A 77 -0.72 -19.57 -0.66
N LYS A 78 -1.52 -19.43 -1.74
CA LYS A 78 -1.25 -20.07 -3.05
C LYS A 78 0.14 -19.75 -3.60
N LYS A 79 0.72 -18.60 -3.20
CA LYS A 79 2.07 -18.16 -3.60
C LYS A 79 3.18 -18.65 -2.67
N GLY A 80 2.88 -19.48 -1.65
CA GLY A 80 3.85 -20.02 -0.70
C GLY A 80 4.30 -19.04 0.40
N VAL A 81 3.54 -17.98 0.67
CA VAL A 81 3.77 -17.11 1.82
C VAL A 81 3.09 -17.74 3.04
N VAL A 82 3.88 -18.09 4.04
CA VAL A 82 3.45 -18.60 5.33
C VAL A 82 3.26 -17.43 6.28
N MET A 83 2.11 -17.39 6.97
CA MET A 83 1.79 -16.40 8.01
C MET A 83 1.66 -17.12 9.34
N ALA A 84 2.47 -16.74 10.33
CA ALA A 84 2.43 -17.26 11.70
C ALA A 84 1.30 -16.56 12.48
N LYS A 85 0.32 -17.34 13.00
CA LYS A 85 -0.88 -16.78 13.65
C LYS A 85 -0.92 -16.99 15.16
N LYS A 86 -0.61 -18.21 15.64
CA LYS A 86 -0.69 -18.58 17.06
C LYS A 86 0.47 -19.50 17.42
N LYS A 87 0.95 -19.44 18.65
CA LYS A 87 1.98 -20.34 19.21
C LYS A 87 1.65 -21.81 18.94
N GLY A 88 2.65 -22.55 18.50
CA GLY A 88 2.51 -23.96 18.18
C GLY A 88 3.36 -24.39 16.99
N THR A 89 3.13 -25.59 16.52
CA THR A 89 3.82 -26.15 15.36
C THR A 89 2.83 -26.48 14.24
N ALA A 90 3.17 -26.11 13.02
CA ALA A 90 2.45 -26.48 11.80
C ALA A 90 3.42 -27.01 10.76
N VAL A 91 2.98 -27.94 9.92
CA VAL A 91 3.76 -28.44 8.79
C VAL A 91 3.16 -27.87 7.51
N ILE A 92 3.96 -27.14 6.77
CA ILE A 92 3.59 -26.67 5.44
C ILE A 92 4.06 -27.70 4.41
N THR A 93 3.14 -28.22 3.63
CA THR A 93 3.41 -29.21 2.58
C THR A 93 3.17 -28.58 1.21
N ALA A 94 4.16 -28.70 0.33
CA ALA A 94 4.08 -28.30 -1.06
C ALA A 94 3.91 -29.56 -1.94
N TYR A 95 2.78 -29.69 -2.64
CA TYR A 95 2.45 -30.79 -3.55
C TYR A 95 2.62 -30.37 -4.99
N ALA A 96 3.21 -31.23 -5.80
CA ALA A 96 3.21 -31.02 -7.25
C ALA A 96 1.79 -31.13 -7.84
N LYS A 97 1.42 -30.21 -8.73
CA LYS A 97 0.10 -30.17 -9.39
C LYS A 97 -0.11 -31.27 -10.43
N ASP A 98 0.87 -32.12 -10.70
CA ASP A 98 0.74 -33.22 -11.66
C ASP A 98 -0.07 -34.41 -11.10
N GLY A 99 -0.52 -34.36 -9.87
CA GLY A 99 -1.41 -35.32 -9.21
C GLY A 99 -0.72 -36.62 -8.76
N ARG A 100 0.62 -36.71 -8.79
CA ARG A 100 1.34 -37.97 -8.54
C ARG A 100 2.04 -38.06 -7.19
N GLY A 101 1.72 -37.16 -6.25
CA GLY A 101 2.12 -37.27 -4.86
C GLY A 101 3.53 -36.77 -4.53
N ALA A 102 4.32 -36.28 -5.51
CA ALA A 102 5.59 -35.64 -5.18
C ALA A 102 5.38 -34.42 -4.28
N LYS A 103 5.98 -34.43 -3.10
CA LYS A 103 5.78 -33.42 -2.07
C LYS A 103 7.07 -33.08 -1.35
N ALA A 104 7.10 -31.91 -0.71
CA ALA A 104 8.12 -31.50 0.25
C ALA A 104 7.44 -30.81 1.43
N VAL A 105 8.06 -30.89 2.59
CA VAL A 105 7.53 -30.34 3.83
C VAL A 105 8.49 -29.33 4.46
N CYS A 106 7.92 -28.36 5.18
CA CYS A 106 8.63 -27.42 6.01
C CYS A 106 7.93 -27.36 7.37
N LYS A 107 8.64 -27.68 8.46
CA LYS A 107 8.14 -27.56 9.82
C LYS A 107 8.24 -26.10 10.26
N ILE A 108 7.12 -25.50 10.60
CA ILE A 108 7.04 -24.12 11.11
C ILE A 108 6.74 -24.19 12.60
N THR A 109 7.64 -23.65 13.39
CA THR A 109 7.43 -23.46 14.84
C THR A 109 7.11 -21.99 15.07
N VAL A 110 5.88 -21.72 15.50
CA VAL A 110 5.45 -20.37 15.86
C VAL A 110 5.66 -20.18 17.36
N LYS A 111 6.45 -19.17 17.69
CA LYS A 111 6.71 -18.75 19.06
C LYS A 111 5.88 -17.50 19.36
N GLU A 112 5.37 -17.38 20.58
CA GLU A 112 4.91 -16.08 21.05
C GLU A 112 6.11 -15.16 21.18
N LYS A 113 5.93 -13.84 20.93
CA LYS A 113 6.90 -12.86 21.40
C LYS A 113 6.93 -13.00 22.93
N SER A 114 7.94 -13.64 23.48
CA SER A 114 8.04 -13.84 24.92
C SER A 114 7.97 -12.50 25.63
N ALA A 115 7.01 -12.37 26.55
CA ALA A 115 7.34 -11.76 27.82
C ALA A 115 8.49 -12.59 28.43
N VAL A 116 9.56 -11.93 28.77
CA VAL A 116 10.80 -12.53 29.25
C VAL A 116 10.55 -13.51 30.38
N THR A 117 10.79 -14.83 30.14
CA THR A 117 10.84 -15.84 31.21
C THR A 117 12.28 -15.99 31.69
N LYS A 118 12.43 -15.89 33.01
CA LYS A 118 13.66 -16.05 33.77
C LYS A 118 14.34 -17.39 33.47
N GLY A 119 15.58 -17.35 33.00
CA GLY A 119 16.53 -18.48 33.08
C GLY A 119 17.24 -18.52 34.42
N PRO A 120 17.97 -19.64 34.77
CA PRO A 120 18.57 -19.83 36.09
C PRO A 120 19.62 -18.79 36.41
N ALA A 121 19.67 -18.42 37.68
CA ALA A 121 20.49 -17.37 38.24
C ALA A 121 21.99 -17.60 37.99
N VAL A 122 22.60 -16.78 37.16
CA VAL A 122 23.99 -16.42 37.19
C VAL A 122 24.08 -15.02 37.78
N ASN A 123 24.82 -14.89 38.84
CA ASN A 123 25.02 -13.68 39.61
C ASN A 123 25.66 -12.61 38.73
N THR A 124 24.86 -11.74 38.12
CA THR A 124 25.29 -10.50 37.51
C THR A 124 24.30 -9.44 37.88
N SER A 125 24.78 -8.32 38.36
CA SER A 125 24.01 -7.10 38.65
C SER A 125 22.84 -6.92 37.72
N LYS A 126 21.61 -6.78 38.26
CA LYS A 126 20.40 -6.47 37.53
C LYS A 126 20.65 -5.36 36.51
N PRO A 127 20.41 -5.56 35.20
CA PRO A 127 20.19 -4.41 34.34
C PRO A 127 18.93 -3.72 34.84
N GLN A 128 19.05 -2.50 35.32
CA GLN A 128 17.93 -1.60 35.52
C GLN A 128 17.13 -1.58 34.21
N PRO A 129 15.78 -1.61 34.20
CA PRO A 129 15.01 -1.52 32.97
C PRO A 129 15.49 -0.30 32.20
N THR A 130 16.14 -0.53 31.07
CA THR A 130 16.60 0.56 30.21
C THR A 130 15.40 1.35 29.78
N LYS A 131 15.35 2.61 30.22
CA LYS A 131 14.28 3.55 29.87
C LYS A 131 14.18 3.62 28.36
N ASP A 132 12.95 3.66 27.80
CA ASP A 132 12.75 3.75 26.33
C ASP A 132 13.69 4.85 25.76
N PRO A 133 14.52 4.55 24.77
CA PRO A 133 15.44 5.52 24.16
C PRO A 133 14.72 6.81 23.70
N LEU A 134 13.47 6.70 23.28
CA LEU A 134 12.67 7.86 22.92
C LEU A 134 12.52 8.85 24.09
N ILE A 135 12.42 8.35 25.32
CA ILE A 135 12.27 9.17 26.53
C ILE A 135 13.60 9.79 26.95
N THR A 136 14.69 8.99 26.90
CA THR A 136 16.02 9.42 27.37
C THR A 136 16.68 10.43 26.43
N GLU A 137 16.35 10.39 25.14
CA GLU A 137 16.92 11.27 24.12
C GLU A 137 16.05 12.55 23.89
N GLN A 138 15.06 12.82 24.74
CA GLN A 138 14.33 14.10 24.67
C GLN A 138 15.27 15.26 25.05
N LYS A 139 15.27 16.31 24.25
CA LYS A 139 16.09 17.52 24.45
C LYS A 139 15.19 18.71 24.65
N ALA A 140 15.53 19.59 25.56
CA ALA A 140 14.81 20.83 25.78
C ALA A 140 14.67 21.65 24.49
N GLY A 141 13.46 22.15 24.22
CA GLY A 141 13.13 22.91 23.01
C GLY A 141 13.08 22.09 21.71
N CYS A 142 13.19 20.75 21.81
CA CYS A 142 13.04 19.85 20.67
C CYS A 142 12.04 18.74 20.99
N PHE A 143 11.37 18.23 19.96
CA PHE A 143 10.58 17.01 20.04
C PHE A 143 11.35 15.86 19.37
N THR A 144 11.64 14.80 20.12
CA THR A 144 12.29 13.61 19.59
C THR A 144 11.23 12.67 19.02
N ILE A 145 11.23 12.52 17.70
CA ILE A 145 10.30 11.62 16.97
C ILE A 145 10.78 10.18 17.03
N ALA A 146 12.10 9.96 16.91
CA ALA A 146 12.68 8.64 16.97
C ALA A 146 14.08 8.69 17.58
N ALA A 147 14.44 7.63 18.31
CA ALA A 147 15.78 7.45 18.89
C ALA A 147 16.11 5.97 18.92
N LYS A 148 17.28 5.59 18.39
CA LYS A 148 17.76 4.20 18.31
C LYS A 148 16.73 3.26 17.65
N ASP A 149 16.07 2.40 18.41
CA ASP A 149 15.07 1.43 17.97
C ASP A 149 13.64 1.81 18.35
N SER A 150 13.42 2.99 18.89
CA SER A 150 12.13 3.50 19.35
C SER A 150 11.68 4.74 18.58
N ALA A 151 10.37 4.84 18.33
CA ALA A 151 9.73 6.00 17.70
C ALA A 151 8.42 6.37 18.40
N ALA A 152 8.00 7.63 18.25
CA ALA A 152 6.70 8.14 18.66
C ALA A 152 5.58 7.36 18.00
N SER A 153 4.48 7.11 18.73
CA SER A 153 3.27 6.53 18.15
C SER A 153 2.53 7.60 17.35
N LEU A 154 1.88 7.19 16.24
CA LEU A 154 1.04 8.05 15.44
C LEU A 154 -0.43 7.64 15.62
N TYR A 155 -1.25 8.54 16.13
CA TYR A 155 -2.67 8.29 16.37
C TYR A 155 -3.55 8.93 15.30
N LEU A 156 -4.54 8.14 14.86
CA LEU A 156 -5.67 8.54 14.04
C LEU A 156 -6.96 8.03 14.66
N ASP A 157 -8.06 8.78 14.52
CA ASP A 157 -9.38 8.31 14.91
C ASP A 157 -9.96 7.40 13.82
N ALA A 158 -10.17 6.12 14.13
CA ALA A 158 -10.76 5.16 13.20
C ALA A 158 -12.24 5.41 12.88
N LYS A 159 -12.91 6.30 13.62
CA LYS A 159 -14.31 6.66 13.40
C LYS A 159 -14.47 7.90 12.51
N GLY A 160 -13.38 8.64 12.26
CA GLY A 160 -13.40 9.81 11.39
C GLY A 160 -13.64 9.43 9.94
N GLU A 161 -14.41 10.24 9.21
CA GLU A 161 -14.69 10.02 7.78
C GLU A 161 -13.41 10.03 6.93
N ASP A 162 -12.38 10.76 7.36
CA ASP A 162 -11.09 10.87 6.68
C ASP A 162 -10.15 9.68 6.95
N TYR A 163 -10.53 8.73 7.82
CA TYR A 163 -9.64 7.69 8.34
C TYR A 163 -8.98 6.86 7.25
N ASP A 164 -9.74 6.39 6.26
CA ASP A 164 -9.21 5.52 5.20
C ASP A 164 -8.04 6.18 4.45
N GLY A 165 -8.19 7.46 4.11
CA GLY A 165 -7.12 8.22 3.47
C GLY A 165 -5.98 8.56 4.42
N LEU A 166 -6.28 9.06 5.60
CA LEU A 166 -5.26 9.44 6.59
C LEU A 166 -4.44 8.23 7.06
N SER A 167 -5.02 7.03 7.09
CA SER A 167 -4.29 5.80 7.44
C SER A 167 -3.19 5.44 6.44
N LEU A 168 -3.40 5.68 5.14
CA LEU A 168 -2.38 5.52 4.11
C LEU A 168 -1.23 6.52 4.29
N ILE A 169 -1.57 7.77 4.56
CA ILE A 169 -0.58 8.83 4.80
C ILE A 169 0.21 8.60 6.08
N ALA A 170 -0.46 8.19 7.16
CA ALA A 170 0.20 7.84 8.42
C ALA A 170 1.18 6.67 8.26
N ALA A 171 0.82 5.66 7.46
CA ALA A 171 1.71 4.56 7.13
C ALA A 171 2.92 5.04 6.30
N SER A 172 2.72 6.00 5.39
CA SER A 172 3.79 6.64 4.63
C SER A 172 4.74 7.42 5.54
N VAL A 173 4.22 8.23 6.48
CA VAL A 173 5.05 8.96 7.47
C VAL A 173 5.79 8.00 8.41
N ALA A 174 5.16 6.92 8.85
CA ALA A 174 5.82 5.88 9.65
C ALA A 174 6.96 5.20 8.87
N LYS A 175 6.80 5.00 7.57
CA LYS A 175 7.86 4.52 6.68
C LYS A 175 8.99 5.55 6.52
N ASP A 176 8.68 6.85 6.46
CA ASP A 176 9.67 7.91 6.41
C ASP A 176 10.55 7.92 7.68
N ILE A 177 9.95 7.72 8.85
CA ILE A 177 10.68 7.57 10.12
C ILE A 177 11.66 6.38 10.05
N SER A 178 11.19 5.24 9.54
CA SER A 178 12.06 4.06 9.34
C SER A 178 13.19 4.34 8.35
N LEU A 179 12.90 5.04 7.26
CA LEU A 179 13.88 5.38 6.23
C LEU A 179 14.99 6.29 6.78
N VAL A 180 14.63 7.34 7.55
CA VAL A 180 15.58 8.27 8.18
C VAL A 180 16.42 7.58 9.25
N THR A 181 15.89 6.55 9.91
CA THR A 181 16.60 5.78 10.95
C THR A 181 17.28 4.51 10.42
N LYS A 182 17.35 4.30 9.08
CA LYS A 182 17.84 3.06 8.44
C LYS A 182 17.14 1.82 9.01
N GLU A 183 15.83 1.82 9.09
CA GLU A 183 14.98 0.73 9.57
C GLU A 183 15.18 0.36 11.06
N LYS A 184 15.93 1.14 11.83
CA LYS A 184 16.14 0.91 13.26
C LYS A 184 14.87 1.18 14.06
N ALA A 185 14.29 2.38 13.94
CA ALA A 185 13.05 2.77 14.61
C ALA A 185 11.82 2.58 13.71
N LYS A 186 10.72 2.12 14.30
CA LYS A 186 9.43 1.92 13.60
C LYS A 186 8.31 2.57 14.39
N ALA A 187 7.69 3.57 13.80
CA ALA A 187 6.50 4.17 14.37
C ALA A 187 5.29 3.22 14.21
N ASN A 188 4.49 3.12 15.25
CA ASN A 188 3.23 2.38 15.21
C ASN A 188 2.09 3.36 14.94
N VAL A 189 1.29 3.09 13.91
CA VAL A 189 0.02 3.78 13.69
C VAL A 189 -1.03 3.09 14.57
N VAL A 190 -1.69 3.84 15.42
CA VAL A 190 -2.67 3.34 16.40
C VAL A 190 -3.97 4.11 16.31
N THR A 191 -5.07 3.46 16.69
CA THR A 191 -6.43 4.01 16.67
C THR A 191 -7.06 4.10 18.06
N LYS A 192 -6.29 3.72 19.08
CA LYS A 192 -6.71 3.77 20.48
C LYS A 192 -5.72 4.60 21.28
N THR A 193 -6.21 5.56 22.05
CA THR A 193 -5.39 6.44 22.88
C THR A 193 -4.57 5.69 23.92
N GLU A 194 -5.09 4.58 24.45
CA GLU A 194 -4.41 3.71 25.42
C GLU A 194 -3.16 3.03 24.84
N SER A 195 -3.06 2.98 23.51
CA SER A 195 -1.90 2.40 22.81
C SER A 195 -0.81 3.43 22.51
N LEU A 196 -1.01 4.69 22.86
CA LEU A 196 -0.03 5.75 22.68
C LEU A 196 1.15 5.61 23.65
N LYS A 197 2.33 5.96 23.15
CA LYS A 197 3.51 6.16 23.99
C LYS A 197 3.48 7.53 24.67
N GLU A 198 4.36 7.74 25.63
CA GLU A 198 4.51 9.03 26.32
C GLU A 198 4.78 10.20 25.37
N TYR A 199 5.39 9.92 24.20
CA TYR A 199 5.61 10.88 23.11
C TYR A 199 4.91 10.37 21.86
N ALA A 200 4.06 11.21 21.27
CA ALA A 200 3.15 10.80 20.20
C ALA A 200 2.98 11.89 19.13
N ILE A 201 2.48 11.48 18.00
CA ILE A 201 1.92 12.35 16.96
C ILE A 201 0.42 12.07 16.93
N ILE A 202 -0.41 13.08 17.06
CA ILE A 202 -1.88 12.96 17.00
C ILE A 202 -2.34 13.80 15.81
N ALA A 203 -3.00 13.18 14.83
CA ALA A 203 -3.38 13.85 13.61
C ALA A 203 -4.87 13.64 13.27
N GLY A 204 -5.50 14.67 12.71
CA GLY A 204 -6.88 14.62 12.26
C GLY A 204 -7.41 15.95 11.75
N SER A 205 -8.58 15.92 11.12
CA SER A 205 -9.29 17.12 10.66
C SER A 205 -10.29 17.58 11.70
N ILE A 206 -10.57 18.87 11.74
CA ILE A 206 -11.62 19.45 12.61
C ILE A 206 -12.97 18.77 12.31
N GLY A 207 -13.65 18.32 13.35
CA GLY A 207 -14.95 17.63 13.25
C GLY A 207 -14.89 16.15 12.86
N ASN A 208 -13.68 15.63 12.56
CA ASN A 208 -13.46 14.24 12.12
C ASN A 208 -12.49 13.45 13.02
N ASN A 209 -12.16 14.00 14.21
CA ASN A 209 -11.30 13.34 15.17
C ASN A 209 -11.68 13.77 16.59
N ALA A 210 -12.30 12.88 17.35
CA ALA A 210 -12.80 13.18 18.69
C ALA A 210 -11.72 13.68 19.66
N VAL A 211 -10.47 13.19 19.52
CA VAL A 211 -9.36 13.66 20.37
C VAL A 211 -8.98 15.10 20.00
N ILE A 212 -8.89 15.42 18.71
CA ILE A 212 -8.60 16.79 18.24
C ILE A 212 -9.69 17.75 18.68
N ASP A 213 -10.96 17.38 18.47
CA ASP A 213 -12.09 18.23 18.82
C ASP A 213 -12.14 18.49 20.32
N SER A 214 -11.89 17.47 21.15
CA SER A 214 -11.79 17.63 22.60
C SER A 214 -10.63 18.55 23.03
N LEU A 215 -9.46 18.48 22.35
CA LEU A 215 -8.34 19.38 22.63
C LEU A 215 -8.64 20.83 22.25
N ILE A 216 -9.43 21.06 21.21
CA ILE A 216 -9.91 22.38 20.81
C ILE A 216 -10.90 22.91 21.85
N GLU A 217 -11.87 22.12 22.28
CA GLU A 217 -12.86 22.48 23.32
C GLU A 217 -12.21 22.80 24.65
N GLN A 218 -11.14 22.08 25.04
CA GLN A 218 -10.35 22.33 26.24
C GLN A 218 -9.42 23.55 26.14
N GLY A 219 -9.37 24.20 24.96
CA GLY A 219 -8.46 25.34 24.75
C GLY A 219 -6.97 24.95 24.69
N LYS A 220 -6.64 23.64 24.65
CA LYS A 220 -5.25 23.17 24.52
C LYS A 220 -4.69 23.39 23.13
N VAL A 221 -5.58 23.51 22.16
CA VAL A 221 -5.26 23.70 20.74
C VAL A 221 -6.12 24.82 20.17
N ASP A 222 -5.48 25.80 19.53
CA ASP A 222 -6.17 26.89 18.84
C ASP A 222 -6.37 26.55 17.35
N ALA A 223 -7.61 26.32 16.94
CA ALA A 223 -8.00 26.06 15.56
C ALA A 223 -8.62 27.29 14.87
N SER A 224 -8.69 28.46 15.53
CA SER A 224 -9.37 29.67 15.03
C SER A 224 -8.84 30.12 13.67
N GLN A 225 -7.53 30.01 13.45
CA GLN A 225 -6.88 30.45 12.22
C GLN A 225 -7.09 29.50 11.02
N ILE A 226 -7.60 28.28 11.25
CA ILE A 226 -7.74 27.28 10.18
C ILE A 226 -9.19 26.88 9.91
N LYS A 227 -10.08 27.09 10.88
CA LYS A 227 -11.50 26.74 10.77
C LYS A 227 -12.17 27.44 9.59
N GLY A 228 -12.87 26.67 8.74
CA GLY A 228 -13.58 27.16 7.55
C GLY A 228 -12.68 27.52 6.37
N LYS A 229 -11.37 27.34 6.47
CA LYS A 229 -10.43 27.52 5.36
C LYS A 229 -10.22 26.20 4.61
N ARG A 230 -9.72 26.29 3.38
CA ARG A 230 -9.45 25.16 2.51
C ARG A 230 -7.99 24.75 2.60
N GLU A 231 -7.76 23.45 2.90
CA GLU A 231 -6.44 22.81 2.82
C GLU A 231 -5.36 23.48 3.70
N VAL A 232 -5.78 23.99 4.86
CA VAL A 232 -4.91 24.61 5.83
C VAL A 232 -4.65 23.63 6.96
N TYR A 233 -3.42 23.63 7.48
CA TYR A 233 -3.06 22.87 8.66
C TYR A 233 -2.44 23.76 9.73
N ARG A 234 -2.59 23.32 10.98
CA ARG A 234 -1.84 23.80 12.13
C ARG A 234 -1.11 22.65 12.78
N ILE A 235 0.14 22.88 13.12
CA ILE A 235 0.95 21.97 13.93
C ILE A 235 1.33 22.72 15.20
N GLN A 236 1.23 22.05 16.34
CA GLN A 236 1.76 22.54 17.60
C GLN A 236 2.16 21.38 18.50
N VAL A 237 3.09 21.65 19.43
CA VAL A 237 3.47 20.69 20.46
C VAL A 237 2.62 20.99 21.71
N VAL A 238 1.96 19.95 22.25
CA VAL A 238 1.08 20.05 23.42
C VAL A 238 1.56 19.10 24.51
N GLU A 239 1.68 19.61 25.72
CA GLU A 239 1.97 18.80 26.90
C GLU A 239 0.69 18.21 27.48
N ASN A 240 0.76 16.95 27.91
CA ASN A 240 -0.36 16.21 28.51
C ASN A 240 -1.65 16.31 27.68
N PRO A 241 -1.60 16.00 26.35
CA PRO A 241 -2.79 16.14 25.51
C PRO A 241 -3.90 15.14 25.91
N VAL A 242 -3.52 13.91 26.21
CA VAL A 242 -4.41 12.83 26.68
C VAL A 242 -3.71 12.02 27.76
N ALA A 243 -4.44 11.16 28.46
CA ALA A 243 -3.87 10.28 29.47
C ALA A 243 -2.67 9.48 28.94
N ASN A 244 -1.66 9.29 29.79
CA ASN A 244 -0.41 8.56 29.48
C ASN A 244 0.51 9.18 28.40
N VAL A 245 0.14 10.32 27.81
CA VAL A 245 0.97 11.04 26.84
C VAL A 245 1.52 12.29 27.49
N LYS A 246 2.84 12.34 27.69
CA LYS A 246 3.51 13.52 28.28
C LYS A 246 3.57 14.69 27.31
N LYS A 247 3.84 14.39 26.04
CA LYS A 247 3.97 15.43 25.01
C LYS A 247 3.62 14.85 23.65
N ALA A 248 2.86 15.60 22.85
CA ALA A 248 2.57 15.20 21.48
C ALA A 248 2.71 16.36 20.49
N ILE A 249 3.09 15.99 19.26
CA ILE A 249 2.88 16.82 18.08
C ILE A 249 1.42 16.67 17.68
N ILE A 250 0.66 17.75 17.71
CA ILE A 250 -0.72 17.77 17.25
C ILE A 250 -0.75 18.34 15.83
N VAL A 251 -1.28 17.58 14.89
CA VAL A 251 -1.47 17.97 13.50
C VAL A 251 -2.95 18.11 13.22
N ILE A 252 -3.41 19.31 12.97
CA ILE A 252 -4.82 19.60 12.73
C ILE A 252 -4.97 20.15 11.32
N GLY A 253 -5.84 19.54 10.52
CA GLY A 253 -6.29 20.07 9.25
C GLY A 253 -7.63 20.79 9.36
N SER A 254 -7.84 21.83 8.56
CA SER A 254 -9.16 22.38 8.30
C SER A 254 -10.07 21.39 7.57
N ASP A 255 -9.44 20.46 6.84
CA ASP A 255 -10.02 19.37 6.08
C ASP A 255 -9.01 18.21 5.95
N LYS A 256 -9.40 17.13 5.26
CA LYS A 256 -8.57 15.95 4.99
C LYS A 256 -7.21 16.32 4.39
N ARG A 257 -7.18 17.16 3.35
CA ARG A 257 -5.93 17.55 2.69
C ARG A 257 -5.05 18.43 3.56
N GLY A 258 -5.65 19.31 4.37
CA GLY A 258 -4.92 20.06 5.37
C GLY A 258 -4.16 19.15 6.34
N THR A 259 -4.84 18.10 6.87
CA THR A 259 -4.21 17.09 7.73
C THR A 259 -3.08 16.35 7.02
N ILE A 260 -3.28 15.94 5.76
CA ILE A 260 -2.26 15.27 4.93
C ILE A 260 -1.01 16.16 4.77
N TYR A 261 -1.20 17.43 4.44
CA TYR A 261 -0.08 18.38 4.29
C TYR A 261 0.66 18.62 5.58
N GLY A 262 -0.04 18.65 6.71
CA GLY A 262 0.56 18.74 8.03
C GLY A 262 1.40 17.51 8.39
N LEU A 263 0.92 16.32 8.08
CA LEU A 263 1.67 15.07 8.26
C LEU A 263 2.92 15.04 7.39
N TYR A 264 2.85 15.41 6.12
CA TYR A 264 4.03 15.48 5.25
C TYR A 264 4.97 16.66 5.59
N HIS A 265 4.48 17.71 6.27
CA HIS A 265 5.36 18.72 6.84
C HIS A 265 6.32 18.11 7.87
N ILE A 266 5.85 17.17 8.71
CA ILE A 266 6.73 16.43 9.63
C ILE A 266 7.79 15.62 8.85
N SER A 267 7.40 14.94 7.78
CA SER A 267 8.34 14.19 6.92
C SER A 267 9.42 15.12 6.33
N GLU A 268 9.02 16.28 5.84
CA GLU A 268 9.93 17.31 5.33
C GLU A 268 10.92 17.76 6.42
N LYS A 269 10.44 18.03 7.66
CA LYS A 269 11.30 18.42 8.79
C LYS A 269 12.24 17.31 9.25
N MET A 270 11.90 16.06 9.05
CA MET A 270 12.82 14.93 9.24
C MET A 270 13.91 14.86 8.16
N GLY A 271 13.75 15.56 7.05
CA GLY A 271 14.67 15.58 5.91
C GLY A 271 14.30 14.62 4.78
N VAL A 272 13.03 14.22 4.70
CA VAL A 272 12.53 13.37 3.61
C VAL A 272 12.06 14.26 2.46
N SER A 273 12.71 14.13 1.30
CA SER A 273 12.35 14.86 0.08
C SER A 273 11.02 14.35 -0.49
N PRO A 274 10.18 15.21 -1.08
CA PRO A 274 9.04 14.78 -1.90
C PRO A 274 9.45 13.80 -3.02
N TRP A 275 10.69 13.91 -3.50
CA TRP A 275 11.25 13.11 -4.60
C TRP A 275 11.87 11.79 -4.15
N VAL A 276 11.67 11.37 -2.90
CA VAL A 276 12.27 10.15 -2.31
C VAL A 276 12.09 8.89 -3.15
N TYR A 277 11.01 8.76 -3.88
CA TYR A 277 10.74 7.65 -4.79
C TYR A 277 11.21 7.87 -6.23
N TRP A 278 11.21 9.13 -6.67
CA TRP A 278 11.36 9.47 -8.07
C TRP A 278 12.76 9.97 -8.44
N GLY A 279 13.43 10.56 -7.46
CA GLY A 279 14.74 11.20 -7.69
C GLY A 279 15.89 10.56 -6.93
N ASP A 280 15.71 9.32 -6.40
CA ASP A 280 16.69 8.63 -5.56
C ASP A 280 17.19 9.51 -4.39
N ALA A 281 16.34 10.44 -3.92
CA ALA A 281 16.64 11.41 -2.88
C ALA A 281 16.58 10.75 -1.49
N THR A 282 17.56 9.88 -1.23
CA THR A 282 17.67 9.18 0.07
C THR A 282 17.95 10.18 1.20
N PRO A 283 17.16 10.22 2.27
CA PRO A 283 17.41 11.11 3.40
C PRO A 283 18.70 10.73 4.14
N VAL A 284 19.33 11.74 4.75
CA VAL A 284 20.48 11.53 5.62
C VAL A 284 20.06 10.71 6.83
N ALA A 285 20.78 9.63 7.10
CA ALA A 285 20.52 8.76 8.23
C ALA A 285 20.78 9.44 9.57
N LYS A 286 19.90 9.21 10.55
CA LYS A 286 19.98 9.77 11.89
C LYS A 286 19.73 8.67 12.92
N ASP A 287 20.56 8.62 13.98
CA ASP A 287 20.30 7.74 15.12
C ASP A 287 19.24 8.35 16.08
N VAL A 288 19.15 9.67 16.07
CA VAL A 288 18.14 10.44 16.81
C VAL A 288 17.48 11.45 15.86
N VAL A 289 16.18 11.37 15.71
CA VAL A 289 15.38 12.28 14.88
C VAL A 289 14.69 13.28 15.77
N GLN A 290 15.25 14.48 15.82
CA GLN A 290 14.77 15.60 16.64
C GLN A 290 14.39 16.78 15.75
N ILE A 291 13.27 17.43 16.07
CA ILE A 291 12.81 18.64 15.40
C ILE A 291 12.66 19.73 16.48
N PRO A 292 13.21 20.93 16.28
CA PRO A 292 12.96 22.07 17.18
C PRO A 292 11.46 22.36 17.28
N GLU A 293 10.92 22.51 18.50
CA GLU A 293 9.49 22.73 18.72
C GLU A 293 8.98 24.01 18.03
N LYS A 294 9.83 25.03 17.89
CA LYS A 294 9.52 26.24 17.10
C LYS A 294 9.20 25.95 15.63
N GLU A 295 9.79 24.88 15.05
CA GLU A 295 9.52 24.43 13.68
C GLU A 295 8.27 23.54 13.59
N LEU A 296 7.79 23.07 14.74
CA LEU A 296 6.54 22.31 14.90
C LEU A 296 5.39 23.21 15.40
N THR A 297 5.61 24.52 15.51
CA THR A 297 4.57 25.50 15.84
C THR A 297 4.31 26.35 14.60
N VAL A 298 3.45 25.85 13.74
CA VAL A 298 3.21 26.44 12.41
C VAL A 298 1.74 26.39 12.03
N THR A 299 1.26 27.46 11.41
CA THR A 299 -0.03 27.49 10.70
C THR A 299 0.26 27.78 9.23
N SER A 300 -0.22 26.90 8.35
CA SER A 300 -0.07 27.12 6.90
C SER A 300 -1.01 28.22 6.42
N LYS A 301 -0.71 28.74 5.24
CA LYS A 301 -1.63 29.66 4.55
C LYS A 301 -2.61 28.88 3.69
N GLU A 302 -3.80 29.42 3.49
CA GLU A 302 -4.75 28.89 2.51
C GLU A 302 -4.17 29.04 1.10
N PRO A 303 -4.21 28.00 0.27
CA PRO A 303 -3.74 28.10 -1.09
C PRO A 303 -4.55 29.08 -1.92
N SER A 304 -3.88 29.99 -2.63
CA SER A 304 -4.52 30.97 -3.51
C SER A 304 -5.17 30.32 -4.73
N VAL A 305 -4.65 29.16 -5.17
CA VAL A 305 -5.17 28.39 -6.31
C VAL A 305 -5.81 27.12 -5.82
N LYS A 306 -7.05 26.84 -6.23
CA LYS A 306 -7.84 25.68 -5.77
C LYS A 306 -7.23 24.35 -6.24
N TYR A 307 -6.88 24.22 -7.50
CA TYR A 307 -6.33 23.01 -8.11
C TYR A 307 -4.86 23.20 -8.47
N ARG A 308 -4.00 22.33 -7.95
CA ARG A 308 -2.54 22.37 -8.09
C ARG A 308 -2.05 20.96 -8.36
N GLY A 309 -1.47 20.72 -9.51
CA GLY A 309 -1.10 19.36 -9.87
C GLY A 309 -0.22 19.25 -11.09
N ILE A 310 -0.17 18.07 -11.64
CA ILE A 310 0.63 17.71 -12.80
C ILE A 310 -0.21 17.01 -13.85
N PHE A 311 0.29 16.98 -15.06
CA PHE A 311 -0.16 16.14 -16.16
C PHE A 311 0.84 15.00 -16.37
N LEU A 312 0.35 13.75 -16.41
CA LEU A 312 1.16 12.61 -16.76
C LEU A 312 1.01 12.29 -18.24
N ASN A 313 2.14 12.44 -18.94
CA ASN A 313 2.22 12.03 -20.32
C ASN A 313 2.74 10.59 -20.40
N ASP A 314 1.92 9.67 -20.94
CA ASP A 314 2.22 8.24 -21.00
C ASP A 314 3.00 7.82 -22.27
N GLU A 315 3.88 8.68 -22.71
CA GLU A 315 4.72 8.44 -23.88
C GLU A 315 5.72 7.30 -23.66
N ALA A 316 5.89 6.49 -24.70
CA ALA A 316 6.93 5.48 -24.80
C ALA A 316 8.16 6.09 -25.52
N PRO A 317 9.38 5.64 -25.17
CA PRO A 317 9.70 4.55 -24.21
C PRO A 317 9.82 5.01 -22.76
N SER A 318 9.77 6.30 -22.45
CA SER A 318 10.15 6.87 -21.15
C SER A 318 9.26 6.38 -19.99
N LEU A 319 8.21 7.12 -19.64
CA LEU A 319 7.37 6.81 -18.48
C LEU A 319 6.64 5.49 -18.63
N THR A 320 6.15 5.17 -19.84
CA THR A 320 5.45 3.91 -20.12
C THR A 320 6.34 2.69 -19.87
N SER A 321 7.60 2.70 -20.29
CA SER A 321 8.53 1.59 -20.05
C SER A 321 8.83 1.43 -18.55
N TYR A 322 8.99 2.54 -17.84
CA TYR A 322 9.20 2.52 -16.38
C TYR A 322 7.99 1.95 -15.65
N ALA A 323 6.78 2.46 -15.94
CA ALA A 323 5.54 2.01 -15.31
C ALA A 323 5.30 0.51 -15.57
N LYS A 324 5.46 0.05 -16.80
CA LYS A 324 5.35 -1.37 -17.18
C LYS A 324 6.36 -2.25 -16.45
N LYS A 325 7.64 -1.82 -16.40
CA LYS A 325 8.72 -2.60 -15.78
C LYS A 325 8.57 -2.70 -14.26
N LYS A 326 8.25 -1.60 -13.60
CA LYS A 326 8.24 -1.53 -12.12
C LYS A 326 6.90 -1.95 -11.52
N PHE A 327 5.79 -1.60 -12.14
CA PHE A 327 4.44 -1.78 -11.59
C PHE A 327 3.55 -2.72 -12.42
N GLY A 328 3.95 -3.00 -13.66
CA GLY A 328 3.17 -3.79 -14.62
C GLY A 328 2.14 -2.94 -15.39
N GLY A 329 2.27 -1.61 -15.37
CA GLY A 329 1.43 -0.64 -16.06
C GLY A 329 1.03 0.54 -15.17
N TYR A 330 0.12 1.36 -15.68
CA TYR A 330 -0.45 2.52 -14.99
C TYR A 330 -1.63 2.10 -14.10
N ASN A 331 -1.34 1.38 -13.03
CA ASN A 331 -2.31 0.84 -12.07
C ASN A 331 -2.16 1.52 -10.70
N GLN A 332 -2.99 1.13 -9.73
CA GLN A 332 -3.00 1.71 -8.38
C GLN A 332 -1.63 1.73 -7.70
N TYR A 333 -0.76 0.76 -7.96
CA TYR A 333 0.59 0.73 -7.36
C TYR A 333 1.53 1.78 -7.95
N PHE A 334 1.32 2.14 -9.22
CA PHE A 334 2.01 3.27 -9.86
C PHE A 334 1.45 4.58 -9.34
N TYR A 335 0.12 4.73 -9.38
CA TYR A 335 -0.53 5.98 -8.98
C TYR A 335 -0.36 6.32 -7.51
N GLU A 336 -0.27 5.33 -6.61
CA GLU A 336 0.03 5.55 -5.20
C GLU A 336 1.28 6.42 -5.01
N ASN A 337 2.35 6.11 -5.73
CA ASN A 337 3.59 6.89 -5.66
C ASN A 337 3.45 8.29 -6.29
N VAL A 338 2.59 8.44 -7.30
CA VAL A 338 2.31 9.74 -7.93
C VAL A 338 1.48 10.61 -6.98
N TYR A 339 0.46 10.04 -6.35
CA TYR A 339 -0.37 10.75 -5.38
C TYR A 339 0.45 11.23 -4.17
N GLU A 340 1.33 10.37 -3.65
CA GLU A 340 2.25 10.78 -2.61
C GLU A 340 3.12 11.98 -3.04
N LEU A 341 3.72 11.95 -4.22
CA LEU A 341 4.53 13.06 -4.72
C LEU A 341 3.73 14.37 -4.77
N ILE A 342 2.52 14.33 -5.34
CA ILE A 342 1.66 15.50 -5.46
C ILE A 342 1.35 16.07 -4.07
N LEU A 343 0.93 15.22 -3.12
CA LEU A 343 0.55 15.64 -1.78
C LEU A 343 1.76 16.13 -0.95
N ARG A 344 2.93 15.51 -1.09
CA ARG A 344 4.18 15.98 -0.48
C ARG A 344 4.57 17.37 -0.99
N CYS A 345 4.29 17.68 -2.25
CA CYS A 345 4.44 18.99 -2.87
C CYS A 345 3.26 19.94 -2.58
N LYS A 346 2.29 19.55 -1.73
CA LYS A 346 1.07 20.32 -1.41
C LYS A 346 0.20 20.60 -2.63
N GLY A 347 0.23 19.70 -3.61
CA GLY A 347 -0.69 19.63 -4.72
C GLY A 347 -1.91 18.76 -4.38
N ASN A 348 -2.92 18.79 -5.24
CA ASN A 348 -4.18 18.06 -5.02
C ASN A 348 -4.83 17.59 -6.33
N TYR A 349 -4.15 17.70 -7.47
CA TYR A 349 -4.76 17.52 -8.77
C TYR A 349 -3.88 16.72 -9.73
N LEU A 350 -4.49 15.85 -10.53
CA LEU A 350 -3.79 15.04 -11.52
C LEU A 350 -4.59 14.92 -12.82
N TRP A 351 -3.91 15.11 -13.95
CA TRP A 351 -4.32 14.55 -15.23
C TRP A 351 -3.59 13.23 -15.42
N PRO A 352 -4.30 12.08 -15.39
CA PRO A 352 -3.66 10.77 -15.45
C PRO A 352 -3.20 10.43 -16.87
N ALA A 353 -2.43 9.35 -16.98
CA ALA A 353 -2.05 8.75 -18.24
C ALA A 353 -3.26 8.14 -18.93
N MET A 354 -3.67 8.65 -20.11
CA MET A 354 -4.89 8.23 -20.80
C MET A 354 -4.74 8.02 -22.31
N TRP A 355 -3.59 8.29 -22.91
CA TRP A 355 -3.43 8.15 -24.37
C TRP A 355 -3.54 6.69 -24.84
N SER A 356 -2.84 5.79 -24.15
CA SER A 356 -2.89 4.35 -24.39
C SER A 356 -3.39 3.58 -23.17
N ASN A 357 -3.99 4.29 -22.22
CA ASN A 357 -4.46 3.77 -20.94
C ASN A 357 -5.86 4.31 -20.63
N THR A 358 -6.55 3.68 -19.73
CA THR A 358 -7.97 3.99 -19.44
C THR A 358 -8.19 4.50 -18.03
N PHE A 359 -7.16 4.79 -17.28
CA PHE A 359 -7.16 5.20 -15.88
C PHE A 359 -8.24 4.52 -15.01
N SER A 360 -9.53 4.79 -15.31
CA SER A 360 -10.71 4.27 -14.60
C SER A 360 -10.87 2.75 -14.68
N GLU A 361 -10.22 2.08 -15.66
CA GLU A 361 -10.31 0.62 -15.87
C GLU A 361 -8.99 -0.12 -15.75
N ASP A 362 -7.89 0.60 -15.53
CA ASP A 362 -6.54 0.01 -15.47
C ASP A 362 -6.17 -0.54 -14.09
N GLY A 363 -7.12 -0.60 -13.15
CA GLY A 363 -6.91 -1.24 -11.86
C GLY A 363 -6.44 -2.68 -12.01
N LYS A 364 -5.36 -3.03 -11.30
CA LYS A 364 -4.77 -4.37 -11.34
C LYS A 364 -5.55 -5.36 -10.47
N GLY A 365 -5.89 -6.50 -11.05
CA GLY A 365 -6.65 -7.54 -10.36
C GLY A 365 -8.12 -7.53 -10.78
N THR A 366 -9.02 -7.82 -9.84
CA THR A 366 -10.47 -7.89 -10.08
C THR A 366 -11.14 -6.52 -9.96
N ASN A 367 -10.57 -5.60 -9.19
CA ASN A 367 -11.09 -4.24 -9.05
C ASN A 367 -10.47 -3.33 -10.11
N LYS A 368 -11.25 -3.04 -11.12
CA LYS A 368 -10.82 -2.17 -12.22
C LYS A 368 -10.83 -0.68 -11.86
N LEU A 369 -11.68 -0.28 -10.94
CA LEU A 369 -11.80 1.10 -10.44
C LEU A 369 -10.73 1.47 -9.40
N ALA A 370 -9.81 0.55 -9.08
CA ALA A 370 -8.83 0.74 -8.01
C ALA A 370 -7.98 2.02 -8.12
N ASN A 371 -7.74 2.53 -9.33
CA ASN A 371 -7.03 3.79 -9.53
C ASN A 371 -7.84 4.98 -9.02
N ALA A 372 -9.12 5.03 -9.37
CA ALA A 372 -10.04 6.10 -8.98
C ALA A 372 -10.37 6.06 -7.47
N GLU A 373 -10.66 4.87 -6.94
CA GLU A 373 -10.89 4.68 -5.51
C GLU A 373 -9.67 5.07 -4.66
N LEU A 374 -8.48 4.79 -5.17
CA LEU A 374 -7.25 5.20 -4.49
C LEU A 374 -7.05 6.72 -4.55
N ALA A 375 -7.38 7.37 -5.68
CA ALA A 375 -7.34 8.83 -5.81
C ALA A 375 -8.25 9.51 -4.78
N ASP A 376 -9.47 8.99 -4.61
CA ASP A 376 -10.43 9.48 -3.62
C ASP A 376 -9.87 9.35 -2.19
N LYS A 377 -9.33 8.18 -1.83
CA LYS A 377 -8.69 7.97 -0.51
C LYS A 377 -7.56 8.95 -0.25
N TYR A 378 -6.71 9.19 -1.23
CA TYR A 378 -5.63 10.19 -1.14
C TYR A 378 -6.14 11.63 -1.22
N GLY A 379 -7.40 11.87 -1.55
CA GLY A 379 -7.97 13.20 -1.73
C GLY A 379 -7.44 13.92 -2.97
N ILE A 380 -7.04 13.18 -4.00
CA ILE A 380 -6.60 13.73 -5.29
C ILE A 380 -7.80 13.97 -6.20
N VAL A 381 -7.91 15.18 -6.69
CA VAL A 381 -8.90 15.55 -7.70
C VAL A 381 -8.38 15.13 -9.08
N MET A 382 -9.16 14.32 -9.76
CA MET A 382 -8.83 13.85 -11.10
C MET A 382 -9.40 14.78 -12.16
N GLY A 383 -8.59 15.10 -13.15
CA GLY A 383 -8.99 15.79 -14.37
C GLY A 383 -8.68 14.96 -15.59
N THR A 384 -8.88 15.55 -16.76
CA THR A 384 -8.57 14.90 -18.03
C THR A 384 -7.84 15.84 -18.97
N SER A 385 -7.13 15.27 -19.95
CA SER A 385 -6.63 16.04 -21.07
C SER A 385 -7.77 16.36 -22.06
N HIS A 386 -7.46 17.17 -23.06
CA HIS A 386 -8.45 17.62 -24.04
C HIS A 386 -8.98 16.52 -24.98
N HIS A 387 -8.34 15.35 -25.00
CA HIS A 387 -8.77 14.21 -25.82
C HIS A 387 -9.74 13.25 -25.10
N GLU A 388 -9.88 13.37 -23.79
CA GLU A 388 -10.58 12.41 -22.96
C GLU A 388 -11.71 13.07 -22.14
N PRO A 389 -12.76 13.56 -22.78
CA PRO A 389 -13.87 14.18 -22.05
C PRO A 389 -14.50 13.20 -21.07
N LEU A 390 -14.94 13.72 -19.92
CA LEU A 390 -15.56 12.94 -18.82
C LEU A 390 -14.69 11.77 -18.29
N CYS A 391 -13.38 11.93 -18.33
CA CYS A 391 -12.42 10.86 -17.96
C CYS A 391 -12.57 9.56 -18.79
N ARG A 392 -13.11 9.64 -20.00
CA ARG A 392 -13.28 8.51 -20.92
C ARG A 392 -12.19 8.54 -21.99
N ALA A 393 -11.32 7.54 -21.99
CA ALA A 393 -10.17 7.49 -22.88
C ALA A 393 -10.53 7.08 -24.30
N GLY A 394 -9.83 7.65 -25.29
CA GLY A 394 -10.02 7.26 -26.70
C GLY A 394 -9.77 5.78 -26.95
N VAL A 395 -8.81 5.15 -26.23
CA VAL A 395 -8.58 3.71 -26.29
C VAL A 395 -9.74 2.91 -25.71
N GLU A 396 -10.45 3.43 -24.72
CA GLU A 396 -11.66 2.82 -24.18
C GLU A 396 -12.76 2.79 -25.25
N TRP A 397 -12.97 3.90 -25.96
CA TRP A 397 -13.87 3.95 -27.10
C TRP A 397 -13.54 2.89 -28.15
N GLN A 398 -12.29 2.80 -28.57
CA GLN A 398 -11.86 1.82 -29.57
C GLN A 398 -12.14 0.36 -29.13
N ASN A 399 -12.07 0.09 -27.84
CA ASN A 399 -12.34 -1.24 -27.30
C ASN A 399 -13.82 -1.53 -27.10
N LYS A 400 -14.66 -0.51 -26.88
CA LYS A 400 -16.05 -0.65 -26.43
C LYS A 400 -17.10 -0.10 -27.40
N TYR A 401 -16.73 0.59 -28.48
CA TYR A 401 -17.68 1.28 -29.36
C TYR A 401 -18.88 0.41 -29.80
N ARG A 402 -18.68 -0.90 -29.97
CA ARG A 402 -19.75 -1.84 -30.35
C ARG A 402 -20.86 -1.99 -29.33
N GLN A 403 -20.66 -1.55 -28.10
CA GLN A 403 -21.71 -1.49 -27.07
C GLN A 403 -22.65 -0.31 -27.30
N TYR A 404 -22.23 0.69 -28.05
CA TYR A 404 -22.94 1.96 -28.26
C TYR A 404 -23.43 2.13 -29.71
N GLY A 405 -22.73 1.52 -30.68
CA GLY A 405 -23.04 1.63 -32.10
C GLY A 405 -22.25 0.67 -32.99
N THR A 406 -22.32 0.86 -34.28
CA THR A 406 -21.64 0.00 -35.27
C THR A 406 -20.31 0.56 -35.78
N SER A 407 -20.13 1.91 -35.69
CA SER A 407 -18.96 2.61 -36.15
C SER A 407 -17.99 2.90 -34.99
N ASN A 408 -16.69 2.74 -35.23
CA ASN A 408 -15.64 3.15 -34.31
C ASN A 408 -15.14 4.58 -34.54
N ALA A 409 -15.77 5.32 -35.45
CA ALA A 409 -15.39 6.70 -35.71
C ALA A 409 -15.53 7.57 -34.45
N TRP A 410 -14.45 8.23 -34.07
CA TRP A 410 -14.40 9.24 -32.99
C TRP A 410 -14.64 10.62 -33.58
N ASP A 411 -15.75 10.74 -34.28
CA ASP A 411 -16.19 11.96 -34.95
C ASP A 411 -17.66 12.18 -34.64
N PHE A 412 -17.94 13.22 -33.88
CA PHE A 412 -19.28 13.50 -33.39
C PHE A 412 -20.27 13.79 -34.55
N ASN A 413 -19.83 14.45 -35.61
CA ASN A 413 -20.69 14.75 -36.75
C ASN A 413 -21.23 13.51 -37.48
N THR A 414 -20.43 12.44 -37.50
CA THR A 414 -20.78 11.18 -38.20
C THR A 414 -21.23 10.06 -37.31
N ASN A 415 -21.07 10.21 -35.97
CA ASN A 415 -21.35 9.16 -35.00
C ASN A 415 -21.94 9.70 -33.68
N GLU A 416 -22.71 10.77 -33.74
CA GLU A 416 -23.25 11.50 -32.61
C GLU A 416 -23.94 10.60 -31.58
N THR A 417 -24.90 9.80 -32.03
CA THR A 417 -25.72 8.95 -31.14
C THR A 417 -24.88 7.99 -30.29
N ALA A 418 -23.92 7.34 -30.90
CA ALA A 418 -23.07 6.36 -30.17
C ALA A 418 -22.09 7.05 -29.22
N ILE A 419 -21.51 8.17 -29.64
CA ILE A 419 -20.57 8.94 -28.82
C ILE A 419 -21.31 9.57 -27.64
N THR A 420 -22.52 10.13 -27.85
CA THR A 420 -23.36 10.68 -26.77
C THR A 420 -23.65 9.61 -25.71
N LYS A 421 -24.12 8.41 -26.11
CA LYS A 421 -24.36 7.32 -25.17
C LYS A 421 -23.11 6.88 -24.41
N PHE A 422 -21.95 6.87 -25.09
CA PHE A 422 -20.68 6.55 -24.46
C PHE A 422 -20.32 7.58 -23.38
N TRP A 423 -20.58 8.87 -23.61
CA TRP A 423 -20.33 9.90 -22.62
C TRP A 423 -21.34 9.88 -21.47
N GLU A 424 -22.64 9.71 -21.79
CA GLU A 424 -23.69 9.58 -20.78
C GLU A 424 -23.40 8.42 -19.80
N ASP A 425 -22.97 7.27 -20.32
CA ASP A 425 -22.57 6.11 -19.52
C ASP A 425 -21.32 6.39 -18.63
N GLY A 426 -20.55 7.41 -18.96
CA GLY A 426 -19.42 7.87 -18.15
C GLY A 426 -19.78 8.86 -17.04
N VAL A 427 -21.01 9.38 -17.04
CA VAL A 427 -21.52 10.33 -16.03
C VAL A 427 -22.44 9.62 -15.03
N ALA A 428 -23.04 8.51 -15.44
CA ALA A 428 -23.92 7.69 -14.61
C ALA A 428 -23.15 6.86 -13.57
#